data_cf284e71bbf77e027f9206d6c5ac6081
#
_entry.id   cf284e71bbf77e027f9206d6c5ac6081
#
_cell.length_a   1.000
_cell.length_b   1.000
_cell.length_c   1.000
_cell.angle_alpha   90.00
_cell.angle_beta   90.00
_cell.angle_gamma   90.00
#
_symmetry.space_group_name_H-M   'P 1'
#
loop_
_entity.id
_entity.type
_entity.pdbx_description
1 polymer ?
#
loop_
_entity_poly.entity_id
_entity_poly.type
_entity_poly.pdbx_seq_one_letter_code
_entity_poly.pdbx_strand_id
1 'polypeptide(L)'
;MQQIKYEPDPKTIQDLVNLYEKSHLNLEPGFQRDSVWSKSDRAKLIDSILRNYPLPSIFLYKREQDGQYIYDVIDGKQRIESILMFMGYIKGHKFSTTSQLSEDNEKEYVDWKLLCKRKWQHKFTGYKVQCIEVSGELSDIIDLFVRINSTGKALTPAEKRHAKYYNSEFLRVAGKVAERYEKYFLSNKVLSQTQITRMKHVELI
;
A
#
# COMPACT_ATOMS: atom_id res chain seq x y z
N MET A 1 21.74 -8.75 19.36
CA MET A 1 20.75 -8.05 18.53
C MET A 1 21.20 -8.19 17.09
N GLN A 2 20.47 -8.91 16.26
CA GLN A 2 20.67 -8.86 14.82
C GLN A 2 20.16 -7.49 14.36
N GLN A 3 21.01 -6.74 13.67
CA GLN A 3 20.63 -5.42 13.18
C GLN A 3 19.83 -5.57 11.86
N ILE A 4 18.72 -4.84 11.73
CA ILE A 4 18.07 -4.65 10.44
C ILE A 4 19.12 -4.05 9.48
N LYS A 5 19.26 -4.67 8.32
CA LYS A 5 20.03 -4.10 7.21
C LYS A 5 19.07 -3.33 6.32
N TYR A 6 19.48 -2.17 5.83
CA TYR A 6 18.69 -1.38 4.91
C TYR A 6 19.57 -0.74 3.85
N GLU A 7 19.00 -0.57 2.67
CA GLU A 7 19.65 0.11 1.55
C GLU A 7 18.63 0.90 0.72
N PRO A 8 18.96 2.12 0.28
CA PRO A 8 18.16 2.83 -0.71
C PRO A 8 18.26 2.12 -2.06
N ASP A 9 17.11 1.76 -2.64
CA ASP A 9 17.02 1.15 -3.96
C ASP A 9 15.84 1.74 -4.74
N PRO A 10 16.03 2.94 -5.35
CA PRO A 10 14.98 3.61 -6.11
C PRO A 10 14.50 2.76 -7.27
N LYS A 11 13.19 2.54 -7.36
CA LYS A 11 12.55 1.75 -8.41
C LYS A 11 11.68 2.64 -9.28
N THR A 12 11.67 2.42 -10.58
CA THR A 12 10.68 3.04 -11.45
C THR A 12 9.29 2.46 -11.17
N ILE A 13 8.24 3.18 -11.56
CA ILE A 13 6.89 2.60 -11.54
C ILE A 13 6.84 1.32 -12.38
N GLN A 14 7.56 1.27 -13.51
CA GLN A 14 7.62 0.06 -14.33
C GLN A 14 8.27 -1.12 -13.59
N ASP A 15 9.31 -0.88 -12.77
CA ASP A 15 9.93 -1.93 -11.97
C ASP A 15 8.95 -2.48 -10.92
N LEU A 16 8.20 -1.60 -10.24
CA LEU A 16 7.17 -2.02 -9.29
C LEU A 16 6.04 -2.83 -9.96
N VAL A 17 5.61 -2.42 -11.15
CA VAL A 17 4.64 -3.18 -11.96
C VAL A 17 5.19 -4.56 -12.31
N ASN A 18 6.42 -4.63 -12.79
CA ASN A 18 7.06 -5.91 -13.16
C ASN A 18 7.18 -6.86 -11.96
N LEU A 19 7.52 -6.33 -10.78
CA LEU A 19 7.54 -7.12 -9.53
C LEU A 19 6.13 -7.61 -9.16
N TYR A 20 5.12 -6.77 -9.32
CA TYR A 20 3.73 -7.13 -9.03
C TYR A 20 3.20 -8.21 -9.98
N GLU A 21 3.42 -8.08 -11.28
CA GLU A 21 2.98 -9.05 -12.29
C GLU A 21 3.64 -10.43 -12.10
N LYS A 22 4.90 -10.45 -11.65
CA LYS A 22 5.62 -11.68 -11.33
C LYS A 22 5.28 -12.26 -9.94
N SER A 23 4.35 -11.65 -9.20
CA SER A 23 4.04 -12.03 -7.82
C SER A 23 5.24 -11.90 -6.86
N HIS A 24 6.23 -11.07 -7.20
CA HIS A 24 7.38 -10.78 -6.36
C HIS A 24 7.16 -9.55 -5.44
N LEU A 25 6.06 -8.82 -5.60
CA LEU A 25 5.65 -7.72 -4.75
C LEU A 25 4.38 -8.08 -4.00
N ASN A 26 4.50 -8.29 -2.69
CA ASN A 26 3.38 -8.62 -1.82
C ASN A 26 2.83 -7.36 -1.16
N LEU A 27 1.62 -6.98 -1.53
CA LEU A 27 0.92 -5.83 -0.94
C LEU A 27 0.22 -6.17 0.38
N GLU A 28 0.07 -7.45 0.70
CA GLU A 28 -0.68 -7.93 1.86
C GLU A 28 0.15 -8.90 2.71
N PRO A 29 1.23 -8.42 3.37
CA PRO A 29 2.11 -9.28 4.16
C PRO A 29 1.50 -9.77 5.47
N GLY A 30 0.19 -9.68 5.66
CA GLY A 30 -0.57 -10.22 6.78
C GLY A 30 -0.61 -9.33 8.03
N PHE A 31 0.35 -8.46 8.24
CA PHE A 31 0.40 -7.55 9.39
C PHE A 31 -0.12 -6.12 9.07
N GLN A 32 -0.51 -5.86 7.83
CA GLN A 32 -1.04 -4.57 7.40
C GLN A 32 -2.57 -4.55 7.42
N ARG A 33 -3.11 -3.34 7.54
CA ARG A 33 -4.56 -3.08 7.41
C ARG A 33 -4.97 -2.93 5.96
N ASP A 34 -6.27 -2.98 5.73
CA ASP A 34 -6.86 -2.64 4.44
C ASP A 34 -6.64 -1.17 4.07
N SER A 35 -6.82 -0.87 2.78
CA SER A 35 -6.64 0.46 2.26
C SER A 35 -7.73 1.41 2.78
N VAL A 36 -7.30 2.56 3.34
CA VAL A 36 -8.18 3.61 3.90
C VAL A 36 -8.18 4.89 3.07
N TRP A 37 -7.44 4.94 1.96
CA TRP A 37 -7.37 6.12 1.11
C TRP A 37 -8.65 6.33 0.30
N SER A 38 -9.15 7.56 0.32
CA SER A 38 -10.25 7.97 -0.54
C SER A 38 -9.80 8.06 -2.01
N LYS A 39 -10.77 8.13 -2.92
CA LYS A 39 -10.49 8.40 -4.35
C LYS A 39 -9.74 9.72 -4.54
N SER A 40 -10.05 10.74 -3.72
CA SER A 40 -9.37 12.04 -3.75
C SER A 40 -7.90 11.93 -3.34
N ASP A 41 -7.57 11.14 -2.31
CA ASP A 41 -6.17 10.94 -1.89
C ASP A 41 -5.37 10.24 -3.00
N ARG A 42 -5.96 9.22 -3.63
CA ARG A 42 -5.37 8.50 -4.76
C ARG A 42 -5.14 9.43 -5.98
N ALA A 43 -6.14 10.25 -6.30
CA ALA A 43 -6.04 11.20 -7.41
C ALA A 43 -4.93 12.24 -7.17
N LYS A 44 -4.79 12.76 -5.95
CA LYS A 44 -3.70 13.68 -5.57
C LYS A 44 -2.32 13.04 -5.71
N LEU A 45 -2.18 11.76 -5.36
CA LEU A 45 -0.93 11.04 -5.56
C LEU A 45 -0.56 10.98 -7.05
N ILE A 46 -1.51 10.60 -7.91
CA ILE A 46 -1.26 10.51 -9.35
C ILE A 46 -0.92 11.90 -9.93
N ASP A 47 -1.60 12.96 -9.51
CA ASP A 47 -1.23 14.33 -9.91
C ASP A 47 0.21 14.68 -9.49
N SER A 48 0.62 14.30 -8.27
CA SER A 48 1.99 14.52 -7.79
C SER A 48 3.03 13.79 -8.65
N ILE A 49 2.75 12.55 -9.06
CA ILE A 49 3.63 11.78 -9.95
C ILE A 49 3.73 12.45 -11.33
N LEU A 50 2.60 12.85 -11.89
CA LEU A 50 2.54 13.49 -13.20
C LEU A 50 3.29 14.83 -13.23
N ARG A 51 3.32 15.55 -12.10
CA ARG A 51 4.10 16.79 -11.90
C ARG A 51 5.55 16.53 -11.49
N ASN A 52 5.97 15.28 -11.40
CA ASN A 52 7.30 14.89 -10.94
C ASN A 52 7.63 15.42 -9.53
N TYR A 53 6.63 15.52 -8.64
CA TYR A 53 6.85 15.92 -7.25
C TYR A 53 7.42 14.75 -6.45
N PRO A 54 8.35 14.99 -5.50
CA PRO A 54 8.90 13.93 -4.68
C PRO A 54 7.82 13.30 -3.78
N LEU A 55 7.85 11.98 -3.68
CA LEU A 55 6.97 11.22 -2.80
C LEU A 55 7.74 10.69 -1.59
N PRO A 56 7.08 10.48 -0.45
CA PRO A 56 7.69 9.78 0.69
C PRO A 56 8.18 8.40 0.28
N SER A 57 9.29 7.95 0.87
CA SER A 57 9.91 6.65 0.58
C SER A 57 8.95 5.50 0.89
N ILE A 58 9.02 4.45 0.06
CA ILE A 58 8.36 3.16 0.27
C ILE A 58 9.35 2.22 0.95
N PHE A 59 8.89 1.48 1.97
CA PHE A 59 9.71 0.49 2.65
C PHE A 59 9.30 -0.92 2.22
N LEU A 60 10.29 -1.69 1.75
CA LEU A 60 10.13 -3.04 1.21
C LEU A 60 10.96 -4.02 2.04
N TYR A 61 10.31 -5.00 2.65
CA TYR A 61 11.01 -6.10 3.31
C TYR A 61 11.40 -7.14 2.27
N LYS A 62 12.69 -7.28 2.04
CA LYS A 62 13.27 -8.24 1.12
C LYS A 62 13.51 -9.57 1.85
N ARG A 63 12.84 -10.60 1.40
CA ARG A 63 13.05 -11.98 1.89
C ARG A 63 13.25 -12.92 0.73
N GLU A 64 13.96 -14.01 0.97
CA GLU A 64 14.12 -15.08 0.02
C GLU A 64 13.03 -16.13 0.21
N GLN A 65 12.45 -16.59 -0.89
CA GLN A 65 11.48 -17.66 -0.93
C GLN A 65 11.68 -18.46 -2.22
N ASP A 66 11.91 -19.75 -2.10
CA ASP A 66 12.11 -20.67 -3.24
C ASP A 66 13.21 -20.20 -4.23
N GLY A 67 14.31 -19.64 -3.69
CA GLY A 67 15.43 -19.12 -4.47
C GLY A 67 15.17 -17.80 -5.20
N GLN A 68 14.06 -17.12 -4.89
CA GLN A 68 13.69 -15.82 -5.43
C GLN A 68 13.50 -14.78 -4.33
N TYR A 69 13.76 -13.51 -4.66
CA TYR A 69 13.46 -12.43 -3.74
C TYR A 69 12.01 -11.99 -3.87
N ILE A 70 11.32 -11.98 -2.73
CA ILE A 70 9.97 -11.45 -2.55
C ILE A 70 10.07 -10.17 -1.72
N TYR A 71 9.32 -9.16 -2.11
CA TYR A 71 9.27 -7.86 -1.47
C TYR A 71 7.92 -7.67 -0.78
N ASP A 72 7.89 -7.78 0.53
CA ASP A 72 6.71 -7.45 1.33
C ASP A 72 6.68 -5.94 1.57
N VAL A 73 5.60 -5.27 1.21
CA VAL A 73 5.47 -3.82 1.41
C VAL A 73 5.26 -3.52 2.88
N ILE A 74 6.19 -2.80 3.53
CA ILE A 74 6.08 -2.40 4.94
C ILE A 74 5.35 -1.06 5.07
N ASP A 75 5.75 -0.07 4.28
CA ASP A 75 5.04 1.20 4.15
C ASP A 75 4.91 1.59 2.67
N GLY A 76 3.83 2.29 2.33
CA GLY A 76 3.54 2.72 0.98
C GLY A 76 2.56 1.83 0.22
N LYS A 77 1.92 0.83 0.86
CA LYS A 77 0.90 -0.03 0.24
C LYS A 77 -0.12 0.79 -0.56
N GLN A 78 -0.74 1.80 0.05
CA GLN A 78 -1.78 2.59 -0.59
C GLN A 78 -1.28 3.43 -1.77
N ARG A 79 0.00 3.81 -1.76
CA ARG A 79 0.66 4.49 -2.88
C ARG A 79 0.84 3.54 -4.06
N ILE A 80 1.37 2.35 -3.82
CA ILE A 80 1.53 1.31 -4.86
C ILE A 80 0.18 0.87 -5.40
N GLU A 81 -0.80 0.59 -4.55
CA GLU A 81 -2.17 0.25 -4.96
C GLU A 81 -2.77 1.33 -5.87
N SER A 82 -2.59 2.61 -5.52
CA SER A 82 -3.12 3.72 -6.31
C SER A 82 -2.50 3.79 -7.70
N ILE A 83 -1.20 3.54 -7.81
CA ILE A 83 -0.48 3.44 -9.09
C ILE A 83 -1.02 2.27 -9.92
N LEU A 84 -1.11 1.09 -9.32
CA LEU A 84 -1.59 -0.12 -9.99
C LEU A 84 -3.07 -0.01 -10.42
N MET A 85 -3.92 0.60 -9.59
CA MET A 85 -5.32 0.88 -9.92
C MET A 85 -5.45 1.88 -11.07
N PHE A 86 -4.65 2.96 -11.06
CA PHE A 86 -4.65 3.96 -12.12
C PHE A 86 -4.26 3.34 -13.46
N MET A 87 -3.27 2.46 -13.48
CA MET A 87 -2.82 1.73 -14.67
C MET A 87 -3.74 0.57 -15.06
N GLY A 88 -4.67 0.14 -14.17
CA GLY A 88 -5.65 -0.91 -14.43
C GLY A 88 -5.20 -2.33 -14.07
N TYR A 89 -4.10 -2.49 -13.35
CA TYR A 89 -3.63 -3.79 -12.85
C TYR A 89 -4.48 -4.33 -11.70
N ILE A 90 -5.02 -3.45 -10.86
CA ILE A 90 -5.98 -3.83 -9.81
C ILE A 90 -7.39 -3.47 -10.28
N LYS A 91 -8.29 -4.48 -10.33
CA LYS A 91 -9.68 -4.32 -10.78
C LYS A 91 -10.55 -3.60 -9.72
N GLY A 92 -11.57 -2.89 -10.19
CA GLY A 92 -12.67 -2.40 -9.36
C GLY A 92 -12.73 -0.90 -9.14
N HIS A 93 -11.64 -0.15 -9.32
CA HIS A 93 -11.62 1.28 -9.03
C HIS A 93 -10.85 2.09 -10.07
N LYS A 94 -11.39 2.16 -11.30
CA LYS A 94 -10.89 3.15 -12.26
C LYS A 94 -11.13 4.53 -11.68
N PHE A 95 -10.11 5.36 -11.67
CA PHE A 95 -10.24 6.76 -11.29
C PHE A 95 -9.37 7.61 -12.21
N SER A 96 -9.69 8.88 -12.28
CA SER A 96 -8.94 9.91 -12.96
C SER A 96 -8.43 10.91 -11.95
N THR A 97 -7.46 11.69 -12.34
CA THR A 97 -7.01 12.87 -11.62
C THR A 97 -7.26 14.11 -12.47
N THR A 98 -7.13 15.27 -11.86
CA THR A 98 -7.07 16.54 -12.57
C THR A 98 -5.65 17.07 -12.46
N SER A 99 -4.97 17.22 -13.59
CA SER A 99 -3.57 17.64 -13.62
C SER A 99 -3.32 18.68 -14.70
N GLN A 100 -2.27 19.45 -14.55
CA GLN A 100 -1.77 20.41 -15.53
C GLN A 100 -0.63 19.72 -16.31
N LEU A 101 -0.96 19.15 -17.46
CA LEU A 101 0.01 18.43 -18.31
C LEU A 101 0.46 19.24 -19.53
N SER A 102 -0.27 20.26 -19.92
CA SER A 102 0.05 21.14 -21.04
C SER A 102 0.73 22.43 -20.58
N GLU A 103 1.50 23.05 -21.48
CA GLU A 103 2.18 24.32 -21.24
C GLU A 103 1.19 25.48 -20.97
N ASP A 104 -0.05 25.35 -21.41
CA ASP A 104 -1.12 26.34 -21.22
C ASP A 104 -1.68 26.40 -19.77
N ASN A 105 -1.11 25.62 -18.86
CA ASN A 105 -1.50 25.56 -17.44
C ASN A 105 -2.99 25.26 -17.16
N GLU A 106 -3.75 24.80 -18.15
CA GLU A 106 -5.13 24.37 -17.92
C GLU A 106 -5.19 23.01 -17.23
N LYS A 107 -6.08 22.90 -16.25
CA LYS A 107 -6.35 21.62 -15.58
C LYS A 107 -7.24 20.77 -16.45
N GLU A 108 -6.79 19.57 -16.77
CA GLU A 108 -7.55 18.58 -17.52
C GLU A 108 -7.75 17.28 -16.74
N TYR A 109 -8.79 16.53 -17.10
CA TYR A 109 -8.99 15.18 -16.59
C TYR A 109 -8.01 14.22 -17.24
N VAL A 110 -7.25 13.52 -16.40
CA VAL A 110 -6.22 12.58 -16.83
C VAL A 110 -6.53 11.20 -16.27
N ASP A 111 -6.69 10.25 -17.17
CA ASP A 111 -6.73 8.82 -16.87
C ASP A 111 -5.61 8.08 -17.62
N TRP A 112 -5.41 6.81 -17.32
CA TRP A 112 -4.39 5.99 -17.97
C TRP A 112 -4.57 5.89 -19.49
N LYS A 113 -5.82 5.83 -19.96
CA LYS A 113 -6.13 5.75 -21.40
C LYS A 113 -5.68 7.00 -22.13
N LEU A 114 -5.88 8.17 -21.52
CA LEU A 114 -5.44 9.43 -22.10
C LEU A 114 -3.90 9.49 -22.22
N LEU A 115 -3.18 9.04 -21.17
CA LEU A 115 -1.71 8.97 -21.22
C LEU A 115 -1.23 8.04 -22.34
N CYS A 116 -1.86 6.87 -22.51
CA CYS A 116 -1.55 5.95 -23.59
C CYS A 116 -1.84 6.57 -24.97
N LYS A 117 -3.03 7.20 -25.13
CA LYS A 117 -3.42 7.85 -26.39
C LYS A 117 -2.42 8.95 -26.80
N ARG A 118 -1.90 9.71 -25.83
CA ARG A 118 -0.89 10.77 -26.05
C ARG A 118 0.54 10.25 -26.13
N LYS A 119 0.75 8.95 -25.96
CA LYS A 119 2.09 8.31 -25.87
C LYS A 119 2.95 8.87 -24.71
N TRP A 120 2.31 9.30 -23.62
CA TRP A 120 2.96 9.88 -22.43
C TRP A 120 3.11 8.88 -21.28
N GLN A 121 2.65 7.63 -21.46
CA GLN A 121 2.77 6.58 -20.45
C GLN A 121 4.19 6.39 -19.95
N HIS A 122 5.21 6.57 -20.82
CA HIS A 122 6.62 6.43 -20.46
C HIS A 122 7.07 7.46 -19.41
N LYS A 123 6.49 8.68 -19.40
CA LYS A 123 6.78 9.69 -18.38
C LYS A 123 6.29 9.24 -17.01
N PHE A 124 5.12 8.59 -16.98
CA PHE A 124 4.54 8.05 -15.75
C PHE A 124 5.28 6.81 -15.29
N THR A 125 5.48 5.83 -16.16
CA THR A 125 6.16 4.56 -15.80
C THR A 125 7.63 4.74 -15.47
N GLY A 126 8.27 5.78 -16.01
CA GLY A 126 9.67 6.13 -15.72
C GLY A 126 9.86 6.94 -14.43
N TYR A 127 8.77 7.38 -13.76
CA TYR A 127 8.89 8.09 -12.49
C TYR A 127 9.57 7.19 -11.44
N LYS A 128 10.60 7.73 -10.76
CA LYS A 128 11.38 7.01 -9.75
C LYS A 128 10.77 7.19 -8.37
N VAL A 129 10.29 6.10 -7.81
CA VAL A 129 9.84 6.02 -6.42
C VAL A 129 11.05 5.70 -5.55
N GLN A 130 11.26 6.50 -4.51
CA GLN A 130 12.29 6.21 -3.52
C GLN A 130 11.86 4.97 -2.72
N CYS A 131 12.56 3.86 -2.90
CA CYS A 131 12.36 2.64 -2.12
C CYS A 131 13.54 2.44 -1.17
N ILE A 132 13.26 1.89 0.00
CA ILE A 132 14.25 1.45 0.97
C ILE A 132 14.01 -0.03 1.17
N GLU A 133 14.94 -0.86 0.73
CA GLU A 133 14.92 -2.29 1.00
C GLU A 133 15.43 -2.54 2.42
N VAL A 134 14.69 -3.35 3.16
CA VAL A 134 15.08 -3.77 4.51
C VAL A 134 15.12 -5.29 4.58
N SER A 135 16.07 -5.83 5.34
CA SER A 135 16.20 -7.26 5.60
C SER A 135 16.60 -7.51 7.05
N GLY A 136 16.22 -8.65 7.60
CA GLY A 136 16.46 -9.02 8.99
C GLY A 136 15.40 -9.98 9.49
N GLU A 137 15.38 -10.21 10.80
CA GLU A 137 14.39 -11.04 11.45
C GLU A 137 12.99 -10.40 11.37
N LEU A 138 11.97 -11.21 11.14
CA LEU A 138 10.60 -10.75 10.93
C LEU A 138 10.05 -9.96 12.13
N SER A 139 10.41 -10.32 13.35
CA SER A 139 10.04 -9.58 14.58
C SER A 139 10.53 -8.14 14.55
N ASP A 140 11.78 -7.93 14.12
CA ASP A 140 12.40 -6.62 14.03
C ASP A 140 11.76 -5.78 12.90
N ILE A 141 11.40 -6.44 11.80
CA ILE A 141 10.68 -5.83 10.68
C ILE A 141 9.28 -5.36 11.11
N ILE A 142 8.58 -6.14 11.94
CA ILE A 142 7.27 -5.74 12.49
C ILE A 142 7.42 -4.53 13.44
N ASP A 143 8.44 -4.52 14.28
CA ASP A 143 8.72 -3.38 15.15
C ASP A 143 9.07 -2.13 14.32
N LEU A 144 9.83 -2.26 13.24
CA LEU A 144 10.09 -1.19 12.28
C LEU A 144 8.79 -0.67 11.65
N PHE A 145 7.91 -1.57 11.19
CA PHE A 145 6.59 -1.21 10.64
C PHE A 145 5.77 -0.36 11.61
N VAL A 146 5.69 -0.78 12.88
CA VAL A 146 4.97 -0.03 13.92
C VAL A 146 5.57 1.36 14.14
N ARG A 147 6.91 1.48 14.15
CA ARG A 147 7.63 2.75 14.34
C ARG A 147 7.41 3.71 13.17
N ILE A 148 7.59 3.25 11.93
CA ILE A 148 7.39 4.07 10.72
C ILE A 148 5.97 4.61 10.67
N ASN A 149 4.96 3.76 10.92
CA ASN A 149 3.56 4.16 10.88
C ASN A 149 3.12 5.03 12.07
N SER A 150 3.92 5.16 13.12
CA SER A 150 3.58 6.02 14.26
C SER A 150 3.75 7.52 13.97
N THR A 151 4.46 7.88 12.89
CA THR A 151 4.74 9.29 12.52
C THR A 151 3.70 9.90 11.55
N GLY A 152 2.79 9.08 10.99
CA GLY A 152 1.72 9.51 10.07
C GLY A 152 0.31 9.33 10.64
N LYS A 153 -0.59 8.69 9.89
CA LYS A 153 -1.86 8.19 10.46
C LYS A 153 -1.52 7.02 11.39
N ALA A 154 -1.25 7.34 12.65
CA ALA A 154 -0.82 6.38 13.64
C ALA A 154 -1.71 5.12 13.66
N LEU A 155 -1.07 3.97 13.80
CA LEU A 155 -1.76 2.71 13.99
C LEU A 155 -2.57 2.76 15.28
N THR A 156 -3.81 2.29 15.23
CA THR A 156 -4.62 2.08 16.44
C THR A 156 -4.01 0.98 17.32
N PRO A 157 -4.39 0.89 18.59
CA PRO A 157 -4.00 -0.24 19.44
C PRO A 157 -4.36 -1.60 18.83
N ALA A 158 -5.52 -1.72 18.16
CA ALA A 158 -5.94 -2.93 17.44
C ALA A 158 -4.96 -3.30 16.32
N GLU A 159 -4.63 -2.34 15.46
CA GLU A 159 -3.68 -2.54 14.35
C GLU A 159 -2.28 -2.91 14.86
N LYS A 160 -1.80 -2.29 15.94
CA LYS A 160 -0.51 -2.63 16.56
C LYS A 160 -0.51 -4.05 17.13
N ARG A 161 -1.58 -4.47 17.81
CA ARG A 161 -1.70 -5.85 18.30
C ARG A 161 -1.77 -6.85 17.15
N HIS A 162 -2.56 -6.55 16.12
CA HIS A 162 -2.63 -7.39 14.94
C HIS A 162 -1.26 -7.55 14.28
N ALA A 163 -0.52 -6.47 14.07
CA ALA A 163 0.83 -6.54 13.50
C ALA A 163 1.76 -7.40 14.38
N LYS A 164 1.75 -7.19 15.71
CA LYS A 164 2.65 -7.89 16.63
C LYS A 164 2.37 -9.40 16.74
N TYR A 165 1.12 -9.80 16.64
CA TYR A 165 0.68 -11.18 16.87
C TYR A 165 0.11 -11.86 15.62
N TYR A 166 0.32 -11.31 14.41
CA TYR A 166 -0.32 -11.79 13.18
C TYR A 166 -0.04 -13.26 12.87
N ASN A 167 1.09 -13.82 13.32
CA ASN A 167 1.43 -15.23 13.20
C ASN A 167 0.80 -16.14 14.28
N SER A 168 0.12 -15.56 15.29
CA SER A 168 -0.49 -16.38 16.34
C SER A 168 -1.72 -17.11 15.82
N GLU A 169 -1.86 -18.38 16.20
CA GLU A 169 -3.03 -19.18 15.83
C GLU A 169 -4.32 -18.57 16.41
N PHE A 170 -4.24 -18.04 17.62
CA PHE A 170 -5.35 -17.36 18.27
C PHE A 170 -5.85 -16.18 17.42
N LEU A 171 -4.96 -15.29 16.97
CA LEU A 171 -5.36 -14.13 16.18
C LEU A 171 -5.92 -14.55 14.80
N ARG A 172 -5.37 -15.61 14.20
CA ARG A 172 -5.89 -16.17 12.96
C ARG A 172 -7.31 -16.70 13.10
N VAL A 173 -7.61 -17.37 14.21
CA VAL A 173 -8.96 -17.89 14.51
C VAL A 173 -9.91 -16.73 14.81
N ALA A 174 -9.50 -15.78 15.67
CA ALA A 174 -10.29 -14.58 15.97
C ALA A 174 -10.63 -13.79 14.72
N GLY A 175 -9.67 -13.59 13.80
CA GLY A 175 -9.89 -12.94 12.50
C GLY A 175 -10.97 -13.64 11.67
N LYS A 176 -10.88 -14.96 11.51
CA LYS A 176 -11.90 -15.75 10.78
C LYS A 176 -13.30 -15.66 11.40
N VAL A 177 -13.37 -15.63 12.73
CA VAL A 177 -14.66 -15.44 13.41
C VAL A 177 -15.16 -14.02 13.17
N ALA A 178 -14.32 -13.01 13.33
CA ALA A 178 -14.68 -11.61 13.13
C ALA A 178 -15.22 -11.34 11.72
N GLU A 179 -14.60 -11.90 10.67
CA GLU A 179 -15.05 -11.81 9.27
C GLU A 179 -16.48 -12.33 9.09
N ARG A 180 -16.86 -13.43 9.76
CA ARG A 180 -18.22 -13.97 9.69
C ARG A 180 -19.27 -13.02 10.26
N TYR A 181 -18.88 -12.21 11.25
CA TYR A 181 -19.78 -11.25 11.92
C TYR A 181 -19.67 -9.83 11.35
N GLU A 182 -18.82 -9.58 10.35
CA GLU A 182 -18.64 -8.24 9.77
C GLU A 182 -19.95 -7.62 9.29
N LYS A 183 -20.75 -8.38 8.52
CA LYS A 183 -22.05 -7.94 8.04
C LYS A 183 -23.00 -7.59 9.20
N TYR A 184 -22.99 -8.37 10.27
CA TYR A 184 -23.78 -8.13 11.46
C TYR A 184 -23.37 -6.81 12.14
N PHE A 185 -22.08 -6.58 12.33
CA PHE A 185 -21.58 -5.35 12.93
C PHE A 185 -21.96 -4.11 12.12
N LEU A 186 -21.90 -4.19 10.79
CA LEU A 186 -22.27 -3.08 9.90
C LEU A 186 -23.78 -2.84 9.89
N SER A 187 -24.59 -3.88 9.68
CA SER A 187 -26.05 -3.74 9.56
C SER A 187 -26.71 -3.28 10.87
N ASN A 188 -26.18 -3.68 12.03
CA ASN A 188 -26.66 -3.26 13.33
C ASN A 188 -25.98 -1.99 13.86
N LYS A 189 -25.13 -1.33 13.04
CA LYS A 189 -24.40 -0.10 13.40
C LYS A 189 -23.53 -0.24 14.67
N VAL A 190 -23.09 -1.44 14.99
CA VAL A 190 -22.15 -1.71 16.10
C VAL A 190 -20.78 -1.12 15.79
N LEU A 191 -20.34 -1.26 14.55
CA LEU A 191 -19.09 -0.70 14.03
C LEU A 191 -19.35 -0.02 12.68
N SER A 192 -18.57 1.04 12.42
CA SER A 192 -18.49 1.66 11.09
C SER A 192 -17.53 0.88 10.16
N GLN A 193 -17.68 1.06 8.84
CA GLN A 193 -16.75 0.49 7.87
C GLN A 193 -15.29 0.87 8.18
N THR A 194 -15.04 2.12 8.58
CA THR A 194 -13.69 2.58 8.96
C THR A 194 -13.15 1.83 10.16
N GLN A 195 -13.98 1.51 11.16
CA GLN A 195 -13.55 0.75 12.33
C GLN A 195 -13.24 -0.70 11.98
N ILE A 196 -13.99 -1.31 11.07
CA ILE A 196 -13.73 -2.66 10.54
C ILE A 196 -12.41 -2.66 9.78
N THR A 197 -12.23 -1.76 8.83
CA THR A 197 -10.97 -1.60 8.07
C THR A 197 -9.75 -1.39 8.99
N ARG A 198 -9.95 -0.78 10.16
CA ARG A 198 -8.94 -0.61 11.21
C ARG A 198 -8.91 -1.75 12.24
N MET A 199 -9.45 -2.92 11.90
CA MET A 199 -9.40 -4.18 12.68
C MET A 199 -10.09 -4.13 14.05
N LYS A 200 -10.96 -3.13 14.29
CA LYS A 200 -11.67 -3.02 15.58
C LYS A 200 -12.60 -4.21 15.84
N HIS A 201 -13.17 -4.83 14.80
CA HIS A 201 -14.06 -5.99 14.91
C HIS A 201 -13.35 -7.23 15.47
N VAL A 202 -12.04 -7.38 15.24
CA VAL A 202 -11.24 -8.49 15.78
C VAL A 202 -11.09 -8.39 17.31
N GLU A 203 -11.20 -7.18 17.87
CA GLU A 203 -11.12 -6.96 19.32
C GLU A 203 -12.43 -7.30 20.07
N LEU A 204 -13.54 -7.50 19.34
CA LEU A 204 -14.86 -7.81 19.93
C LEU A 204 -15.11 -9.33 20.00
N ILE A 205 -14.19 -10.14 19.45
CA ILE A 205 -14.22 -11.59 19.51
C ILE A 205 -13.26 -12.10 20.58
#